data_89143092b1ab12fe4438fea8e54f7659
#
_entry.id   89143092b1ab12fe4438fea8e54f7659
#
_cell.length_a   1.000
_cell.length_b   1.000
_cell.length_c   1.000
_cell.angle_alpha   90.00
_cell.angle_beta   90.00
_cell.angle_gamma   90.00
#
_symmetry.space_group_name_H-M   'P 1'
#
loop_
_entity.id
_entity.type
_entity.pdbx_description
1 polymer ?
#
loop_
_entity_poly.entity_id
_entity_poly.type
_entity_poly.pdbx_seq_one_letter_code
_entity_poly.pdbx_strand_id
1 'polypeptide(L)'
;MSIKGAPVMAATVVAVDVGKNTAALSVTDAERRRLFGPVDFAMTAPAVTAVVEQVCAVLPGVAVKVGIEAAGHYHRPLLAAGVWPAGWEVLELSPARVAEQRRVQGRRRVKTDVIDLEAITELVLAGHGVPVTVRAATLTELTGWAMHRSRRVQTRTATKNQLLAQLDRCFPGLTLALPDVLGTQVGRLVAVEFADTHRLAALGVTRFVRFAANRGVRVRHSAAERLVAAARNALPAPEAVVARQVLADDLVLLAGLDAQIAAAEAQMARLLPDTPFAPLTTVPGWGVVRASNYGAAVGDPQRWPRARQLYRASGLSPAQYESAGKRRDGSISREGSVQLRRALIDLGFGLWHSDPAAKRYGQTLRARGKKGGVIGCAMAHRANKIAFALVRDQSGYDPDRWA
;
A
#
# COMPACT_ATOMS: atom_id res chain seq x y z
N MET A 1 22.16 37.51 -5.51
CA MET A 1 23.30 36.60 -5.51
C MET A 1 22.89 35.39 -6.38
N SER A 2 23.38 35.37 -7.60
CA SER A 2 23.07 34.33 -8.62
C SER A 2 23.82 33.05 -8.27
N ILE A 3 23.11 31.98 -7.92
CA ILE A 3 23.72 30.65 -7.75
C ILE A 3 24.07 30.17 -9.15
N LYS A 4 25.34 30.29 -9.54
CA LYS A 4 25.89 29.63 -10.71
C LYS A 4 25.68 28.13 -10.52
N GLY A 5 24.80 27.52 -11.31
CA GLY A 5 24.66 26.08 -11.41
C GLY A 5 26.01 25.48 -11.85
N ALA A 6 26.48 24.47 -11.13
CA ALA A 6 27.58 23.64 -11.61
C ALA A 6 27.24 23.14 -13.02
N PRO A 7 28.22 23.06 -13.95
CA PRO A 7 27.96 22.55 -15.28
C PRO A 7 27.40 21.13 -15.14
N VAL A 8 26.22 20.89 -15.74
CA VAL A 8 25.67 19.56 -15.87
C VAL A 8 26.65 18.81 -16.75
N MET A 9 27.46 17.94 -16.14
CA MET A 9 28.38 17.05 -16.89
C MET A 9 27.51 16.28 -17.88
N ALA A 10 27.91 16.32 -19.14
CA ALA A 10 27.26 15.57 -20.21
C ALA A 10 27.20 14.09 -19.82
N ALA A 11 26.05 13.58 -19.49
CA ALA A 11 25.88 12.21 -19.00
C ALA A 11 25.39 11.33 -20.15
N THR A 12 26.07 10.21 -20.37
CA THR A 12 25.58 9.14 -21.24
C THR A 12 24.45 8.41 -20.51
N VAL A 13 23.35 8.13 -21.20
CA VAL A 13 22.17 7.46 -20.68
C VAL A 13 22.09 6.05 -21.24
N VAL A 14 22.01 5.08 -20.33
CA VAL A 14 21.61 3.69 -20.60
C VAL A 14 20.12 3.59 -20.25
N ALA A 15 19.26 3.54 -21.25
CA ALA A 15 17.83 3.35 -21.08
C ALA A 15 17.49 1.87 -21.10
N VAL A 16 16.64 1.42 -20.15
CA VAL A 16 16.23 0.02 -20.05
C VAL A 16 14.70 -0.05 -19.88
N ASP A 17 14.05 -0.69 -20.84
CA ASP A 17 12.64 -1.08 -20.75
C ASP A 17 12.54 -2.56 -20.37
N VAL A 18 11.78 -2.87 -19.29
CA VAL A 18 11.81 -4.20 -18.66
C VAL A 18 10.50 -4.93 -18.85
N GLY A 19 10.56 -6.05 -19.54
CA GLY A 19 9.49 -7.05 -19.61
C GLY A 19 9.65 -8.17 -18.57
N LYS A 20 8.79 -9.18 -18.68
CA LYS A 20 8.78 -10.34 -17.77
C LYS A 20 10.00 -11.24 -17.94
N ASN A 21 10.34 -11.57 -19.19
CA ASN A 21 11.39 -12.53 -19.53
C ASN A 21 12.56 -11.89 -20.29
N THR A 22 12.32 -10.74 -20.90
CA THR A 22 13.28 -9.98 -21.71
C THR A 22 13.24 -8.52 -21.31
N ALA A 23 14.32 -7.81 -21.55
CA ALA A 23 14.39 -6.37 -21.48
C ALA A 23 15.08 -5.83 -22.73
N ALA A 24 14.72 -4.60 -23.10
CA ALA A 24 15.37 -3.87 -24.18
C ALA A 24 16.30 -2.78 -23.60
N LEU A 25 17.43 -2.54 -24.25
CA LEU A 25 18.42 -1.55 -23.83
C LEU A 25 18.91 -0.72 -25.00
N SER A 26 19.09 0.57 -24.79
CA SER A 26 19.84 1.45 -25.70
C SER A 26 20.73 2.42 -24.93
N VAL A 27 21.81 2.87 -25.59
CA VAL A 27 22.73 3.85 -25.04
C VAL A 27 22.72 5.10 -25.93
N THR A 28 22.58 6.25 -25.29
CA THR A 28 22.48 7.55 -25.98
C THR A 28 23.33 8.58 -25.25
N ASP A 29 24.06 9.42 -26.00
CA ASP A 29 24.84 10.52 -25.43
C ASP A 29 23.97 11.74 -25.07
N ALA A 30 24.59 12.76 -24.51
CA ALA A 30 23.92 14.00 -24.13
C ALA A 30 23.35 14.79 -25.32
N GLU A 31 23.91 14.59 -26.51
CA GLU A 31 23.48 15.19 -27.76
C GLU A 31 22.39 14.36 -28.46
N ARG A 32 21.85 13.33 -27.81
CA ARG A 32 20.82 12.40 -28.31
C ARG A 32 21.25 11.52 -29.47
N ARG A 33 22.56 11.32 -29.65
CA ARG A 33 23.06 10.37 -30.64
C ARG A 33 23.11 8.98 -30.04
N ARG A 34 22.53 8.01 -30.70
CA ARG A 34 22.55 6.62 -30.26
C ARG A 34 23.98 6.03 -30.44
N LEU A 35 24.53 5.57 -29.34
CA LEU A 35 25.85 4.95 -29.30
C LEU A 35 25.77 3.43 -29.40
N PHE A 36 24.70 2.82 -28.88
CA PHE A 36 24.50 1.37 -28.88
C PHE A 36 23.00 1.00 -28.82
N GLY A 37 22.67 -0.15 -29.42
CA GLY A 37 21.31 -0.71 -29.41
C GLY A 37 20.33 0.01 -30.36
N PRO A 38 19.02 -0.23 -30.25
CA PRO A 38 18.38 -1.08 -29.22
C PRO A 38 18.77 -2.55 -29.35
N VAL A 39 18.91 -3.21 -28.23
CA VAL A 39 19.18 -4.65 -28.15
C VAL A 39 18.29 -5.28 -27.09
N ASP A 40 17.73 -6.43 -27.43
CA ASP A 40 16.97 -7.24 -26.49
C ASP A 40 17.87 -8.26 -25.77
N PHE A 41 17.63 -8.47 -24.50
CA PHE A 41 18.35 -9.48 -23.73
C PHE A 41 17.43 -10.21 -22.76
N ALA A 42 17.75 -11.46 -22.46
CA ALA A 42 17.00 -12.25 -21.49
C ALA A 42 17.26 -11.75 -20.06
N MET A 43 16.25 -11.81 -19.21
CA MET A 43 16.35 -11.47 -17.78
C MET A 43 17.04 -12.58 -16.98
N THR A 44 18.28 -12.92 -17.39
CA THR A 44 19.17 -13.91 -16.74
C THR A 44 20.53 -13.29 -16.44
N ALA A 45 21.20 -13.75 -15.39
CA ALA A 45 22.50 -13.18 -15.02
C ALA A 45 23.53 -13.19 -16.16
N PRO A 46 23.73 -14.30 -16.93
CA PRO A 46 24.69 -14.30 -18.05
C PRO A 46 24.34 -13.29 -19.14
N ALA A 47 23.05 -13.14 -19.49
CA ALA A 47 22.63 -12.22 -20.54
C ALA A 47 22.76 -10.75 -20.11
N VAL A 48 22.44 -10.46 -18.84
CA VAL A 48 22.64 -9.12 -18.26
C VAL A 48 24.14 -8.77 -18.22
N THR A 49 25.00 -9.68 -17.78
CA THR A 49 26.47 -9.48 -17.78
C THR A 49 26.98 -9.22 -19.19
N ALA A 50 26.60 -10.04 -20.17
CA ALA A 50 27.04 -9.90 -21.55
C ALA A 50 26.61 -8.56 -22.16
N VAL A 51 25.39 -8.09 -21.95
CA VAL A 51 24.96 -6.79 -22.49
C VAL A 51 25.63 -5.63 -21.77
N VAL A 52 25.89 -5.72 -20.47
CA VAL A 52 26.67 -4.70 -19.73
C VAL A 52 28.09 -4.61 -20.24
N GLU A 53 28.78 -5.74 -20.52
CA GLU A 53 30.10 -5.78 -21.11
C GLU A 53 30.14 -5.12 -22.50
N GLN A 54 29.13 -5.41 -23.34
CA GLN A 54 29.00 -4.75 -24.66
C GLN A 54 28.84 -3.23 -24.53
N VAL A 55 28.00 -2.79 -23.56
CA VAL A 55 27.82 -1.37 -23.29
C VAL A 55 29.10 -0.73 -22.79
N CYS A 56 29.86 -1.37 -21.89
CA CYS A 56 31.14 -0.87 -21.39
C CYS A 56 32.17 -0.70 -22.52
N ALA A 57 32.15 -1.59 -23.51
CA ALA A 57 33.09 -1.53 -24.65
C ALA A 57 32.87 -0.30 -25.56
N VAL A 58 31.65 0.27 -25.57
CA VAL A 58 31.35 1.44 -26.42
C VAL A 58 31.31 2.77 -25.64
N LEU A 59 31.47 2.75 -24.33
CA LEU A 59 31.38 3.96 -23.51
C LEU A 59 32.77 4.58 -23.25
N PRO A 60 32.95 5.85 -23.56
CA PRO A 60 34.24 6.54 -23.40
C PRO A 60 34.44 7.07 -21.98
N GLY A 61 34.40 6.28 -20.93
CA GLY A 61 34.79 6.68 -19.55
C GLY A 61 34.11 7.90 -18.93
N VAL A 62 32.91 8.27 -19.41
CA VAL A 62 32.09 9.39 -18.91
C VAL A 62 31.09 8.96 -17.85
N ALA A 63 30.53 9.93 -17.14
CA ALA A 63 29.45 9.67 -16.16
C ALA A 63 28.26 9.00 -16.86
N VAL A 64 27.84 7.84 -16.35
CA VAL A 64 26.76 7.04 -16.93
C VAL A 64 25.55 7.04 -15.98
N LYS A 65 24.36 7.29 -16.54
CA LYS A 65 23.09 7.16 -15.86
C LYS A 65 22.28 6.03 -16.47
N VAL A 66 21.85 5.09 -15.64
CA VAL A 66 21.00 3.98 -16.07
C VAL A 66 19.56 4.30 -15.69
N GLY A 67 18.71 4.56 -16.68
CA GLY A 67 17.27 4.77 -16.45
C GLY A 67 16.50 3.48 -16.64
N ILE A 68 15.77 3.04 -15.61
CA ILE A 68 15.01 1.80 -15.62
C ILE A 68 13.54 2.11 -15.30
N GLU A 69 12.61 1.74 -16.20
CA GLU A 69 11.17 1.87 -15.92
C GLU A 69 10.73 0.84 -14.89
N ALA A 70 9.94 1.28 -13.89
CA ALA A 70 9.38 0.42 -12.84
C ALA A 70 8.24 -0.46 -13.38
N ALA A 71 8.57 -1.59 -14.00
CA ALA A 71 7.60 -2.56 -14.53
C ALA A 71 7.19 -3.59 -13.46
N GLY A 72 6.18 -3.27 -12.66
CA GLY A 72 5.66 -4.16 -11.62
C GLY A 72 6.76 -4.58 -10.62
N HIS A 73 7.18 -5.85 -10.67
CA HIS A 73 8.31 -6.38 -9.89
C HIS A 73 9.49 -6.84 -10.77
N TYR A 74 9.31 -6.84 -12.09
CA TYR A 74 10.30 -7.40 -13.03
C TYR A 74 11.59 -6.60 -13.11
N HIS A 75 11.54 -5.28 -12.92
CA HIS A 75 12.72 -4.41 -12.94
C HIS A 75 13.62 -4.57 -11.69
N ARG A 76 13.10 -5.08 -10.57
CA ARG A 76 13.82 -5.13 -9.29
C ARG A 76 15.17 -5.86 -9.34
N PRO A 77 15.31 -6.99 -10.04
CA PRO A 77 16.63 -7.63 -10.17
C PRO A 77 17.69 -6.72 -10.78
N LEU A 78 17.32 -5.85 -11.71
CA LEU A 78 18.24 -4.88 -12.33
C LEU A 78 18.60 -3.69 -11.43
N LEU A 79 17.88 -3.50 -10.31
CA LEU A 79 18.20 -2.49 -9.29
C LEU A 79 19.15 -3.03 -8.21
N ALA A 80 19.49 -4.32 -8.25
CA ALA A 80 20.35 -4.94 -7.25
C ALA A 80 21.79 -4.42 -7.36
N ALA A 81 22.45 -4.33 -6.21
CA ALA A 81 23.87 -3.95 -6.16
C ALA A 81 24.73 -4.94 -6.96
N GLY A 82 25.70 -4.42 -7.70
CA GLY A 82 26.63 -5.22 -8.50
C GLY A 82 26.12 -5.65 -9.88
N VAL A 83 24.88 -5.33 -10.26
CA VAL A 83 24.37 -5.56 -11.62
C VAL A 83 25.00 -4.59 -12.63
N TRP A 84 25.15 -3.35 -12.23
CA TRP A 84 25.78 -2.30 -13.05
C TRP A 84 27.18 -1.97 -12.54
N PRO A 85 28.09 -1.50 -13.40
CA PRO A 85 29.43 -1.10 -13.01
C PRO A 85 29.47 -0.08 -11.89
N ALA A 86 30.48 -0.15 -11.05
CA ALA A 86 30.69 0.83 -9.98
C ALA A 86 30.84 2.25 -10.55
N GLY A 87 30.16 3.21 -9.92
CA GLY A 87 30.15 4.60 -10.36
C GLY A 87 29.03 4.97 -11.36
N TRP A 88 28.27 3.99 -11.87
CA TRP A 88 27.07 4.28 -12.65
C TRP A 88 25.90 4.66 -11.72
N GLU A 89 25.19 5.74 -12.07
CA GLU A 89 24.00 6.17 -11.31
C GLU A 89 22.77 5.45 -11.85
N VAL A 90 22.18 4.56 -11.05
CA VAL A 90 20.95 3.84 -11.42
C VAL A 90 19.74 4.63 -10.96
N LEU A 91 18.80 4.90 -11.87
CA LEU A 91 17.59 5.70 -11.67
C LEU A 91 16.35 4.89 -11.95
N GLU A 92 15.45 4.80 -10.98
CA GLU A 92 14.12 4.22 -11.15
C GLU A 92 13.15 5.28 -11.67
N LEU A 93 12.45 4.99 -12.77
CA LEU A 93 11.49 5.87 -13.42
C LEU A 93 10.05 5.40 -13.21
N SER A 94 9.16 6.36 -12.99
CA SER A 94 7.73 6.07 -12.86
C SER A 94 7.10 5.74 -14.22
N PRO A 95 6.35 4.63 -14.35
CA PRO A 95 5.64 4.28 -15.59
C PRO A 95 4.68 5.38 -16.07
N ALA A 96 4.06 6.09 -15.13
CA ALA A 96 3.18 7.21 -15.48
C ALA A 96 3.92 8.35 -16.18
N ARG A 97 5.17 8.65 -15.75
CA ARG A 97 6.01 9.67 -16.39
C ARG A 97 6.52 9.22 -17.75
N VAL A 98 6.92 7.95 -17.89
CA VAL A 98 7.32 7.40 -19.19
C VAL A 98 6.16 7.46 -20.18
N ALA A 99 4.94 7.07 -19.73
CA ALA A 99 3.73 7.18 -20.55
C ALA A 99 3.38 8.63 -20.90
N GLU A 100 3.60 9.58 -20.01
CA GLU A 100 3.41 11.02 -20.28
C GLU A 100 4.43 11.54 -21.28
N GLN A 101 5.70 11.18 -21.12
CA GLN A 101 6.77 11.56 -22.05
C GLN A 101 6.51 11.06 -23.48
N ARG A 102 6.01 9.83 -23.64
CA ARG A 102 5.55 9.32 -24.96
C ARG A 102 4.47 10.19 -25.58
N ARG A 103 3.53 10.71 -24.77
CA ARG A 103 2.47 11.61 -25.27
C ARG A 103 3.04 12.95 -25.72
N VAL A 104 4.00 13.50 -24.97
CA VAL A 104 4.70 14.75 -25.34
C VAL A 104 5.43 14.58 -26.67
N GLN A 105 6.03 13.41 -26.92
CA GLN A 105 6.68 13.08 -28.19
C GLN A 105 5.70 12.80 -29.35
N GLY A 106 4.38 13.04 -29.17
CA GLY A 106 3.37 12.82 -30.18
C GLY A 106 2.93 11.36 -30.41
N ARG A 107 3.46 10.41 -29.61
CA ARG A 107 3.26 8.95 -29.80
C ARG A 107 2.21 8.38 -28.87
N ARG A 108 1.04 8.98 -28.86
CA ARG A 108 -0.05 8.69 -27.91
C ARG A 108 -0.64 7.28 -27.99
N ARG A 109 -0.60 6.65 -29.17
CA ARG A 109 -1.25 5.35 -29.45
C ARG A 109 -0.27 4.27 -29.95
N VAL A 110 1.00 4.61 -30.07
CA VAL A 110 2.03 3.67 -30.52
C VAL A 110 2.91 3.31 -29.31
N LYS A 111 3.04 2.03 -29.03
CA LYS A 111 3.95 1.50 -28.02
C LYS A 111 4.87 0.50 -28.70
N THR A 112 6.16 0.81 -28.68
CA THR A 112 7.24 -0.11 -29.06
C THR A 112 8.39 0.10 -28.07
N ASP A 113 9.22 -0.90 -27.88
CA ASP A 113 10.36 -0.83 -26.96
C ASP A 113 11.30 0.33 -27.32
N VAL A 114 11.48 0.63 -28.61
CA VAL A 114 12.27 1.79 -29.10
C VAL A 114 11.70 3.11 -28.57
N ILE A 115 10.37 3.27 -28.63
CA ILE A 115 9.70 4.50 -28.16
C ILE A 115 9.80 4.64 -26.65
N ASP A 116 9.70 3.53 -25.93
CA ASP A 116 9.85 3.54 -24.47
C ASP A 116 11.30 3.85 -24.06
N LEU A 117 12.29 3.29 -24.74
CA LEU A 117 13.70 3.63 -24.54
C LEU A 117 14.00 5.12 -24.83
N GLU A 118 13.43 5.70 -25.88
CA GLU A 118 13.55 7.13 -26.19
C GLU A 118 12.91 7.99 -25.07
N ALA A 119 11.73 7.61 -24.59
CA ALA A 119 11.06 8.31 -23.50
C ALA A 119 11.84 8.25 -22.18
N ILE A 120 12.40 7.09 -21.86
CA ILE A 120 13.28 6.88 -20.69
C ILE A 120 14.52 7.78 -20.81
N THR A 121 15.17 7.78 -21.99
CA THR A 121 16.34 8.62 -22.26
C THR A 121 16.05 10.10 -22.03
N GLU A 122 14.99 10.63 -22.60
CA GLU A 122 14.59 12.05 -22.44
C GLU A 122 14.32 12.41 -20.98
N LEU A 123 13.65 11.53 -20.23
CA LEU A 123 13.40 11.75 -18.81
C LEU A 123 14.70 11.80 -18.00
N VAL A 124 15.65 10.91 -18.27
CA VAL A 124 16.94 10.89 -17.57
C VAL A 124 17.77 12.13 -17.92
N LEU A 125 17.84 12.53 -19.18
CA LEU A 125 18.53 13.75 -19.62
C LEU A 125 17.91 15.01 -19.01
N ALA A 126 16.59 15.03 -18.84
CA ALA A 126 15.88 16.11 -18.15
C ALA A 126 16.03 16.09 -16.60
N GLY A 127 16.86 15.19 -16.06
CA GLY A 127 17.10 15.07 -14.62
C GLY A 127 15.97 14.40 -13.84
N HIS A 128 15.11 13.63 -14.51
CA HIS A 128 14.09 12.83 -13.87
C HIS A 128 14.61 11.43 -13.51
N GLY A 129 13.95 10.83 -12.53
CA GLY A 129 14.30 9.53 -11.97
C GLY A 129 14.62 9.64 -10.49
N VAL A 130 14.52 8.52 -9.81
CA VAL A 130 14.85 8.42 -8.38
C VAL A 130 16.10 7.57 -8.27
N PRO A 131 17.20 8.09 -7.72
CA PRO A 131 18.40 7.31 -7.49
C PRO A 131 18.07 6.05 -6.66
N VAL A 132 18.58 4.92 -7.13
CA VAL A 132 18.43 3.64 -6.42
C VAL A 132 19.47 3.59 -5.31
N THR A 133 18.99 3.55 -4.09
CA THR A 133 19.82 3.33 -2.90
C THR A 133 19.70 1.89 -2.43
N VAL A 134 20.78 1.34 -1.91
CA VAL A 134 20.75 -0.01 -1.30
C VAL A 134 19.86 0.05 -0.07
N ARG A 135 18.71 -0.59 -0.16
CA ARG A 135 17.77 -0.68 0.96
C ARG A 135 18.25 -1.73 1.96
N ALA A 136 18.20 -1.43 3.24
CA ALA A 136 18.48 -2.40 4.30
C ALA A 136 17.61 -3.67 4.12
N ALA A 137 18.21 -4.84 4.31
CA ALA A 137 17.52 -6.12 4.15
C ALA A 137 16.27 -6.20 5.04
N THR A 138 16.39 -5.79 6.31
CA THR A 138 15.27 -5.76 7.28
C THR A 138 14.10 -4.91 6.78
N LEU A 139 14.36 -3.75 6.16
CA LEU A 139 13.31 -2.90 5.62
C LEU A 139 12.66 -3.52 4.37
N THR A 140 13.42 -4.25 3.59
CA THR A 140 12.90 -5.00 2.43
C THR A 140 11.99 -6.12 2.87
N GLU A 141 12.38 -6.90 3.89
CA GLU A 141 11.57 -7.96 4.49
C GLU A 141 10.29 -7.38 5.12
N LEU A 142 10.41 -6.32 5.93
CA LEU A 142 9.26 -5.63 6.52
C LEU A 142 8.26 -5.18 5.46
N THR A 143 8.76 -4.62 4.35
CA THR A 143 7.92 -4.20 3.22
C THR A 143 7.18 -5.39 2.60
N GLY A 144 7.87 -6.52 2.43
CA GLY A 144 7.27 -7.77 1.91
C GLY A 144 6.12 -8.25 2.79
N TRP A 145 6.33 -8.31 4.10
CA TRP A 145 5.30 -8.75 5.06
C TRP A 145 4.13 -7.78 5.17
N ALA A 146 4.38 -6.47 5.17
CA ALA A 146 3.32 -5.46 5.18
C ALA A 146 2.44 -5.54 3.92
N MET A 147 3.04 -5.73 2.75
CA MET A 147 2.32 -5.94 1.49
C MET A 147 1.53 -7.25 1.48
N HIS A 148 2.12 -8.36 1.96
CA HIS A 148 1.44 -9.64 2.09
C HIS A 148 0.22 -9.51 2.99
N ARG A 149 0.39 -8.95 4.21
CA ARG A 149 -0.71 -8.69 5.14
C ARG A 149 -1.83 -7.86 4.49
N SER A 150 -1.47 -6.78 3.79
CA SER A 150 -2.46 -5.91 3.13
C SER A 150 -3.31 -6.68 2.11
N ARG A 151 -2.69 -7.54 1.30
CA ARG A 151 -3.41 -8.40 0.34
C ARG A 151 -4.33 -9.37 1.06
N ARG A 152 -3.86 -10.04 2.15
CA ARG A 152 -4.69 -10.97 2.94
C ARG A 152 -5.89 -10.28 3.56
N VAL A 153 -5.72 -9.06 4.09
CA VAL A 153 -6.84 -8.26 4.61
C VAL A 153 -7.86 -7.91 3.52
N GLN A 154 -7.43 -7.59 2.31
CA GLN A 154 -8.33 -7.34 1.18
C GLN A 154 -9.11 -8.61 0.80
N THR A 155 -8.43 -9.75 0.66
CA THR A 155 -9.07 -11.05 0.40
C THR A 155 -10.05 -11.40 1.51
N ARG A 156 -9.65 -11.26 2.78
CA ARG A 156 -10.52 -11.48 3.94
C ARG A 156 -11.81 -10.64 3.88
N THR A 157 -11.70 -9.38 3.49
CA THR A 157 -12.86 -8.49 3.37
C THR A 157 -13.80 -8.98 2.26
N ALA A 158 -13.27 -9.38 1.12
CA ALA A 158 -14.05 -9.95 0.03
C ALA A 158 -14.73 -11.26 0.45
N THR A 159 -14.00 -12.17 1.09
CA THR A 159 -14.53 -13.43 1.64
C THR A 159 -15.65 -13.18 2.66
N LYS A 160 -15.48 -12.20 3.56
CA LYS A 160 -16.54 -11.83 4.52
C LYS A 160 -17.81 -11.36 3.82
N ASN A 161 -17.72 -10.58 2.76
CA ASN A 161 -18.89 -10.15 1.99
C ASN A 161 -19.57 -11.33 1.29
N GLN A 162 -18.81 -12.28 0.75
CA GLN A 162 -19.35 -13.52 0.18
C GLN A 162 -20.05 -14.38 1.23
N LEU A 163 -19.43 -14.56 2.39
CA LEU A 163 -20.01 -15.27 3.54
C LEU A 163 -21.36 -14.67 3.99
N LEU A 164 -21.47 -13.35 4.07
CA LEU A 164 -22.72 -12.69 4.42
C LEU A 164 -23.80 -12.99 3.38
N ALA A 165 -23.46 -12.96 2.09
CA ALA A 165 -24.42 -13.32 1.03
C ALA A 165 -24.86 -14.80 1.10
N GLN A 166 -23.97 -15.72 1.45
CA GLN A 166 -24.36 -17.13 1.67
C GLN A 166 -25.20 -17.31 2.92
N LEU A 167 -24.90 -16.57 3.99
CA LEU A 167 -25.71 -16.57 5.22
C LEU A 167 -27.12 -16.07 4.94
N ASP A 168 -27.30 -15.03 4.15
CA ASP A 168 -28.64 -14.52 3.79
C ASP A 168 -29.46 -15.57 3.00
N ARG A 169 -28.78 -16.41 2.18
CA ARG A 169 -29.40 -17.54 1.44
C ARG A 169 -29.75 -18.74 2.33
N CYS A 170 -29.03 -18.93 3.45
CA CYS A 170 -29.26 -20.04 4.38
C CYS A 170 -30.21 -19.63 5.52
N PHE A 171 -30.03 -18.41 6.00
CA PHE A 171 -30.71 -17.90 7.19
C PHE A 171 -31.17 -16.45 6.95
N PRO A 172 -32.24 -16.25 6.15
CA PRO A 172 -32.81 -14.92 5.93
C PRO A 172 -33.18 -14.23 7.25
N GLY A 173 -32.74 -12.99 7.40
CA GLY A 173 -33.01 -12.17 8.60
C GLY A 173 -32.00 -12.36 9.75
N LEU A 174 -30.96 -13.19 9.61
CA LEU A 174 -29.92 -13.35 10.64
C LEU A 174 -29.26 -12.02 11.01
N THR A 175 -28.94 -11.18 10.04
CA THR A 175 -28.28 -9.89 10.22
C THR A 175 -29.14 -8.86 10.97
N LEU A 176 -30.48 -9.01 10.96
CA LEU A 176 -31.38 -8.21 11.79
C LEU A 176 -31.27 -8.58 13.28
N ALA A 177 -31.12 -9.86 13.58
CA ALA A 177 -30.95 -10.35 14.94
C ALA A 177 -29.54 -10.10 15.50
N LEU A 178 -28.52 -10.18 14.63
CA LEU A 178 -27.12 -10.01 14.96
C LEU A 178 -26.37 -9.24 13.83
N PRO A 179 -26.29 -7.91 13.89
CA PRO A 179 -25.72 -7.10 12.80
C PRO A 179 -24.26 -7.43 12.45
N ASP A 180 -23.44 -7.81 13.43
CA ASP A 180 -22.04 -8.20 13.22
C ASP A 180 -21.86 -9.72 13.40
N VAL A 181 -22.40 -10.50 12.46
CA VAL A 181 -22.34 -11.97 12.52
C VAL A 181 -20.89 -12.46 12.49
N LEU A 182 -20.05 -11.99 11.58
CA LEU A 182 -18.69 -12.50 11.39
C LEU A 182 -17.65 -11.87 12.32
N GLY A 183 -17.97 -10.75 12.98
CA GLY A 183 -17.08 -10.10 13.95
C GLY A 183 -17.24 -10.62 15.38
N THR A 184 -18.34 -11.31 15.69
CA THR A 184 -18.64 -11.84 17.03
C THR A 184 -18.42 -13.36 17.12
N GLN A 185 -18.01 -13.83 18.30
CA GLN A 185 -17.86 -15.28 18.53
C GLN A 185 -19.21 -16.02 18.40
N VAL A 186 -20.28 -15.43 18.90
CA VAL A 186 -21.63 -16.02 18.79
C VAL A 186 -22.10 -16.07 17.34
N GLY A 187 -21.83 -15.05 16.55
CA GLY A 187 -22.22 -15.03 15.15
C GLY A 187 -21.45 -16.06 14.32
N ARG A 188 -20.15 -16.19 14.53
CA ARG A 188 -19.34 -17.26 13.92
C ARG A 188 -19.83 -18.65 14.33
N LEU A 189 -20.18 -18.84 15.59
CA LEU A 189 -20.79 -20.10 16.08
C LEU A 189 -22.09 -20.41 15.34
N VAL A 190 -22.97 -19.41 15.17
CA VAL A 190 -24.24 -19.56 14.45
C VAL A 190 -23.99 -19.88 12.97
N ALA A 191 -23.03 -19.20 12.33
CA ALA A 191 -22.69 -19.45 10.93
C ALA A 191 -22.16 -20.87 10.70
N VAL A 192 -21.36 -21.40 11.63
CA VAL A 192 -20.79 -22.76 11.54
C VAL A 192 -21.83 -23.83 11.88
N GLU A 193 -22.58 -23.67 12.98
CA GLU A 193 -23.38 -24.75 13.57
C GLU A 193 -24.87 -24.65 13.27
N PHE A 194 -25.35 -23.45 12.97
CA PHE A 194 -26.77 -23.12 12.89
C PHE A 194 -27.17 -22.32 11.65
N ALA A 195 -26.42 -22.47 10.55
CA ALA A 195 -26.84 -21.96 9.25
C ALA A 195 -28.14 -22.64 8.75
N ASP A 196 -28.51 -23.77 9.36
CA ASP A 196 -29.85 -24.35 9.27
C ASP A 196 -30.75 -23.74 10.34
N THR A 197 -31.73 -22.95 9.92
CA THR A 197 -32.67 -22.28 10.82
C THR A 197 -33.50 -23.25 11.65
N HIS A 198 -33.91 -24.40 11.09
CA HIS A 198 -34.69 -25.43 11.78
C HIS A 198 -33.93 -26.00 12.97
N ARG A 199 -32.61 -26.20 12.83
CA ARG A 199 -31.79 -26.71 13.93
C ARG A 199 -31.72 -25.75 15.11
N LEU A 200 -31.58 -24.42 14.87
CA LEU A 200 -31.56 -23.42 15.93
C LEU A 200 -32.93 -23.24 16.57
N ALA A 201 -33.98 -23.20 15.76
CA ALA A 201 -35.36 -23.09 16.20
C ALA A 201 -35.77 -24.25 17.14
N ALA A 202 -35.42 -25.49 16.76
CA ALA A 202 -35.67 -26.70 17.54
C ALA A 202 -34.85 -26.77 18.85
N LEU A 203 -33.61 -26.24 18.82
CA LEU A 203 -32.79 -26.24 20.02
C LEU A 203 -33.34 -25.33 21.11
N GLY A 204 -33.87 -24.18 20.76
CA GLY A 204 -34.43 -23.19 21.67
C GLY A 204 -33.38 -22.46 22.51
N VAL A 205 -33.82 -21.44 23.25
CA VAL A 205 -32.93 -20.47 23.92
C VAL A 205 -32.02 -21.13 24.95
N THR A 206 -32.58 -21.86 25.91
CA THR A 206 -31.81 -22.42 27.03
C THR A 206 -30.77 -23.41 26.58
N ARG A 207 -31.13 -24.30 25.63
CA ARG A 207 -30.17 -25.29 25.07
C ARG A 207 -29.12 -24.64 24.19
N PHE A 208 -29.47 -23.57 23.44
CA PHE A 208 -28.51 -22.82 22.64
C PHE A 208 -27.47 -22.12 23.55
N VAL A 209 -27.87 -21.47 24.62
CA VAL A 209 -26.92 -20.84 25.57
C VAL A 209 -25.97 -21.89 26.16
N ARG A 210 -26.47 -23.05 26.59
CA ARG A 210 -25.64 -24.13 27.08
C ARG A 210 -24.71 -24.72 26.01
N PHE A 211 -25.18 -24.89 24.79
CA PHE A 211 -24.38 -25.34 23.65
C PHE A 211 -23.23 -24.38 23.35
N ALA A 212 -23.50 -23.09 23.36
CA ALA A 212 -22.46 -22.05 23.16
C ALA A 212 -21.44 -22.07 24.32
N ALA A 213 -21.92 -22.14 25.55
CA ALA A 213 -21.05 -22.20 26.74
C ALA A 213 -20.09 -23.40 26.70
N ASN A 214 -20.57 -24.58 26.29
CA ASN A 214 -19.74 -25.79 26.13
C ASN A 214 -18.63 -25.64 25.06
N ARG A 215 -18.72 -24.61 24.18
CA ARG A 215 -17.70 -24.23 23.18
C ARG A 215 -16.94 -22.99 23.57
N GLY A 216 -17.02 -22.55 24.82
CA GLY A 216 -16.33 -21.36 25.32
C GLY A 216 -16.90 -20.03 24.83
N VAL A 217 -18.10 -20.05 24.21
CA VAL A 217 -18.75 -18.85 23.69
C VAL A 217 -19.80 -18.36 24.68
N ARG A 218 -19.60 -17.15 25.22
CA ARG A 218 -20.58 -16.51 26.09
C ARG A 218 -21.65 -15.80 25.26
N VAL A 219 -22.92 -16.16 25.49
CA VAL A 219 -24.09 -15.57 24.82
C VAL A 219 -24.98 -14.93 25.86
N ARG A 220 -25.32 -13.66 25.68
CA ARG A 220 -26.35 -12.99 26.52
C ARG A 220 -27.70 -13.59 26.21
N HIS A 221 -28.54 -13.81 27.23
CA HIS A 221 -29.85 -14.42 27.08
C HIS A 221 -30.70 -13.69 26.03
N SER A 222 -30.74 -12.36 26.07
CA SER A 222 -31.46 -11.53 25.10
C SER A 222 -30.96 -11.68 23.65
N ALA A 223 -29.68 -11.94 23.46
CA ALA A 223 -29.14 -12.22 22.13
C ALA A 223 -29.54 -13.62 21.65
N ALA A 224 -29.55 -14.61 22.54
CA ALA A 224 -30.03 -15.95 22.23
C ALA A 224 -31.53 -15.96 21.89
N GLU A 225 -32.36 -15.17 22.62
CA GLU A 225 -33.76 -14.99 22.30
C GLU A 225 -33.99 -14.42 20.91
N ARG A 226 -33.25 -13.34 20.54
CA ARG A 226 -33.36 -12.75 19.20
C ARG A 226 -32.96 -13.73 18.12
N LEU A 227 -31.87 -14.49 18.31
CA LEU A 227 -31.39 -15.46 17.35
C LEU A 227 -32.35 -16.62 17.13
N VAL A 228 -32.90 -17.18 18.21
CA VAL A 228 -33.92 -18.26 18.14
C VAL A 228 -35.23 -17.75 17.54
N ALA A 229 -35.64 -16.53 17.88
CA ALA A 229 -36.84 -15.90 17.28
C ALA A 229 -36.62 -15.66 15.78
N ALA A 230 -35.45 -15.19 15.37
CA ALA A 230 -35.10 -15.02 13.95
C ALA A 230 -35.15 -16.36 13.22
N ALA A 231 -34.61 -17.43 13.81
CA ALA A 231 -34.66 -18.76 13.23
C ALA A 231 -36.10 -19.31 13.06
N ARG A 232 -36.96 -19.05 14.02
CA ARG A 232 -38.40 -19.45 13.95
C ARG A 232 -39.18 -18.68 12.90
N ASN A 233 -38.83 -17.44 12.68
CA ASN A 233 -39.51 -16.51 11.77
C ASN A 233 -38.80 -16.34 10.44
N ALA A 234 -37.77 -17.14 10.18
CA ALA A 234 -37.02 -17.07 8.93
C ALA A 234 -37.90 -17.41 7.73
N LEU A 235 -37.75 -16.66 6.65
CA LEU A 235 -38.38 -16.98 5.37
C LEU A 235 -37.83 -18.28 4.80
N PRO A 236 -38.59 -18.99 3.92
CA PRO A 236 -38.07 -20.14 3.22
C PRO A 236 -36.77 -19.81 2.45
N ALA A 237 -35.81 -20.71 2.52
CA ALA A 237 -34.50 -20.58 1.89
C ALA A 237 -34.29 -21.71 0.87
N PRO A 238 -34.79 -21.60 -0.37
CA PRO A 238 -34.75 -22.68 -1.37
C PRO A 238 -33.33 -23.09 -1.78
N GLU A 239 -32.38 -22.16 -1.68
CA GLU A 239 -30.96 -22.40 -2.04
C GLU A 239 -30.10 -22.87 -0.85
N ALA A 240 -30.70 -23.08 0.33
CA ALA A 240 -29.98 -23.32 1.57
C ALA A 240 -29.02 -24.51 1.54
N VAL A 241 -29.31 -25.56 0.77
CA VAL A 241 -28.45 -26.77 0.71
C VAL A 241 -27.08 -26.43 0.13
N VAL A 242 -27.05 -25.83 -1.06
CA VAL A 242 -25.80 -25.43 -1.72
C VAL A 242 -25.13 -24.29 -0.97
N ALA A 243 -25.91 -23.30 -0.53
CA ALA A 243 -25.38 -22.13 0.17
C ALA A 243 -24.69 -22.54 1.49
N ARG A 244 -25.18 -23.56 2.22
CA ARG A 244 -24.50 -24.08 3.43
C ARG A 244 -23.16 -24.77 3.13
N GLN A 245 -23.07 -25.49 2.00
CA GLN A 245 -21.81 -26.12 1.60
C GLN A 245 -20.76 -25.05 1.26
N VAL A 246 -21.12 -24.09 0.40
CA VAL A 246 -20.24 -22.95 0.05
C VAL A 246 -19.85 -22.14 1.30
N LEU A 247 -20.81 -21.91 2.21
CA LEU A 247 -20.54 -21.23 3.48
C LEU A 247 -19.49 -21.95 4.31
N ALA A 248 -19.57 -23.28 4.40
CA ALA A 248 -18.61 -24.08 5.16
C ALA A 248 -17.17 -23.93 4.58
N ASP A 249 -17.03 -24.02 3.26
CA ASP A 249 -15.74 -23.86 2.58
C ASP A 249 -15.18 -22.45 2.76
N ASP A 250 -16.01 -21.42 2.62
CA ASP A 250 -15.61 -20.03 2.81
C ASP A 250 -15.25 -19.71 4.27
N LEU A 251 -15.86 -20.38 5.25
CA LEU A 251 -15.48 -20.26 6.67
C LEU A 251 -14.09 -20.83 6.94
N VAL A 252 -13.74 -21.95 6.31
CA VAL A 252 -12.39 -22.52 6.37
C VAL A 252 -11.38 -21.55 5.75
N LEU A 253 -11.71 -20.99 4.59
CA LEU A 253 -10.88 -19.97 3.93
C LEU A 253 -10.69 -18.75 4.83
N LEU A 254 -11.75 -18.25 5.47
CA LEU A 254 -11.68 -17.10 6.39
C LEU A 254 -10.74 -17.39 7.56
N ALA A 255 -10.84 -18.56 8.17
CA ALA A 255 -9.94 -18.97 9.26
C ALA A 255 -8.48 -19.02 8.82
N GLY A 256 -8.21 -19.57 7.63
CA GLY A 256 -6.89 -19.58 7.02
C GLY A 256 -6.32 -18.17 6.76
N LEU A 257 -7.17 -17.24 6.29
CA LEU A 257 -6.79 -15.84 6.08
C LEU A 257 -6.49 -15.12 7.40
N ASP A 258 -7.30 -15.35 8.45
CA ASP A 258 -7.05 -14.78 9.78
C ASP A 258 -5.70 -15.28 10.35
N ALA A 259 -5.37 -16.56 10.20
CA ALA A 259 -4.09 -17.14 10.61
C ALA A 259 -2.90 -16.54 9.83
N GLN A 260 -3.02 -16.38 8.51
CA GLN A 260 -1.98 -15.77 7.67
C GLN A 260 -1.76 -14.29 8.00
N ILE A 261 -2.82 -13.55 8.33
CA ILE A 261 -2.72 -12.16 8.78
C ILE A 261 -1.97 -12.08 10.11
N ALA A 262 -2.33 -12.93 11.09
CA ALA A 262 -1.66 -12.98 12.38
C ALA A 262 -0.17 -13.34 12.25
N ALA A 263 0.17 -14.32 11.41
CA ALA A 263 1.56 -14.69 11.13
C ALA A 263 2.35 -13.54 10.50
N ALA A 264 1.75 -12.81 9.54
CA ALA A 264 2.38 -11.63 8.95
C ALA A 264 2.59 -10.51 9.97
N GLU A 265 1.63 -10.27 10.86
CA GLU A 265 1.75 -9.28 11.94
C GLU A 265 2.85 -9.65 12.94
N ALA A 266 3.03 -10.92 13.26
CA ALA A 266 4.13 -11.41 14.10
C ALA A 266 5.50 -11.15 13.46
N GLN A 267 5.66 -11.38 12.14
CA GLN A 267 6.88 -11.06 11.43
C GLN A 267 7.15 -9.55 11.39
N MET A 268 6.12 -8.74 11.18
CA MET A 268 6.24 -7.28 11.23
C MET A 268 6.68 -6.81 12.62
N ALA A 269 6.15 -7.41 13.69
CA ALA A 269 6.53 -7.09 15.06
C ALA A 269 8.00 -7.45 15.35
N ARG A 270 8.48 -8.55 14.79
CA ARG A 270 9.89 -8.98 14.92
C ARG A 270 10.86 -8.05 14.19
N LEU A 271 10.49 -7.58 13.01
CA LEU A 271 11.37 -6.81 12.12
C LEU A 271 11.38 -5.31 12.42
N LEU A 272 10.26 -4.75 12.88
CA LEU A 272 10.09 -3.30 13.06
C LEU A 272 11.12 -2.66 14.00
N PRO A 273 11.50 -3.28 15.14
CA PRO A 273 12.51 -2.71 16.06
C PRO A 273 13.87 -2.41 15.39
N ASP A 274 14.25 -3.18 14.38
CA ASP A 274 15.52 -3.05 13.66
C ASP A 274 15.42 -2.10 12.45
N THR A 275 14.39 -1.27 12.42
CA THR A 275 14.17 -0.29 11.35
C THR A 275 14.10 1.13 11.91
N PRO A 276 14.37 2.16 11.08
CA PRO A 276 14.21 3.56 11.49
C PRO A 276 12.79 3.94 11.93
N PHE A 277 11.80 3.04 11.72
CA PHE A 277 10.39 3.28 12.01
C PHE A 277 9.94 2.78 13.38
N ALA A 278 10.81 2.16 14.16
CA ALA A 278 10.55 1.70 15.52
C ALA A 278 9.94 2.79 16.44
N PRO A 279 10.45 4.04 16.44
CA PRO A 279 9.93 5.10 17.30
C PRO A 279 8.45 5.44 17.08
N LEU A 280 7.88 5.08 15.93
CA LEU A 280 6.48 5.36 15.62
C LEU A 280 5.51 4.63 16.56
N THR A 281 5.92 3.50 17.13
CA THR A 281 5.07 2.74 18.07
C THR A 281 4.85 3.44 19.41
N THR A 282 5.61 4.48 19.70
CA THR A 282 5.43 5.30 20.91
C THR A 282 4.26 6.27 20.79
N VAL A 283 3.76 6.52 19.57
CA VAL A 283 2.62 7.43 19.33
C VAL A 283 1.31 6.73 19.71
N PRO A 284 0.43 7.37 20.48
CA PRO A 284 -0.88 6.81 20.80
C PRO A 284 -1.67 6.41 19.55
N GLY A 285 -2.10 5.15 19.49
CA GLY A 285 -2.83 4.58 18.37
C GLY A 285 -1.98 4.14 17.17
N TRP A 286 -0.65 4.20 17.25
CA TRP A 286 0.26 3.71 16.21
C TRP A 286 0.94 2.42 16.65
N GLY A 287 0.26 1.30 16.55
CA GLY A 287 0.88 0.00 16.81
C GLY A 287 1.76 -0.49 15.64
N VAL A 288 2.32 -1.67 15.81
CA VAL A 288 3.21 -2.34 14.85
C VAL A 288 2.69 -2.27 13.41
N VAL A 289 1.42 -2.56 13.18
CA VAL A 289 0.82 -2.61 11.84
C VAL A 289 0.89 -1.25 11.14
N ARG A 290 0.50 -0.17 11.82
CA ARG A 290 0.53 1.18 11.26
C ARG A 290 1.95 1.66 11.01
N ALA A 291 2.84 1.46 11.97
CA ALA A 291 4.25 1.81 11.84
C ALA A 291 4.92 1.08 10.68
N SER A 292 4.68 -0.23 10.55
CA SER A 292 5.23 -1.05 9.47
C SER A 292 4.65 -0.68 8.09
N ASN A 293 3.34 -0.43 7.99
CA ASN A 293 2.71 0.01 6.74
C ASN A 293 3.27 1.37 6.27
N TYR A 294 3.50 2.28 7.21
CA TYR A 294 4.12 3.56 6.90
C TYR A 294 5.57 3.37 6.46
N GLY A 295 6.37 2.59 7.20
CA GLY A 295 7.75 2.29 6.83
C GLY A 295 7.88 1.63 5.46
N ALA A 296 7.00 0.65 5.17
CA ALA A 296 6.94 0.01 3.86
C ALA A 296 6.62 1.00 2.71
N ALA A 297 5.75 1.98 2.97
CA ALA A 297 5.34 2.96 1.98
C ALA A 297 6.36 4.09 1.78
N VAL A 298 7.08 4.49 2.83
CA VAL A 298 8.13 5.52 2.81
C VAL A 298 9.42 4.98 2.18
N GLY A 299 9.75 3.73 2.48
CA GLY A 299 11.03 3.14 2.09
C GLY A 299 12.20 3.73 2.87
N ASP A 300 13.29 4.05 2.17
CA ASP A 300 14.42 4.74 2.79
C ASP A 300 14.02 6.16 3.20
N PRO A 301 14.07 6.53 4.50
CA PRO A 301 13.69 7.86 4.95
C PRO A 301 14.63 8.97 4.46
N GLN A 302 15.87 8.66 4.13
CA GLN A 302 16.85 9.64 3.63
C GLN A 302 16.47 10.20 2.25
N ARG A 303 15.64 9.50 1.49
CA ARG A 303 15.06 9.99 0.20
C ARG A 303 14.21 11.25 0.37
N TRP A 304 13.80 11.58 1.57
CA TRP A 304 12.84 12.62 1.85
C TRP A 304 13.46 13.77 2.68
N PRO A 305 13.97 14.82 2.04
CA PRO A 305 14.60 15.92 2.76
C PRO A 305 13.64 16.68 3.70
N ARG A 306 12.32 16.67 3.40
CA ARG A 306 11.31 17.44 4.15
C ARG A 306 9.97 16.70 4.21
N ALA A 307 9.29 16.79 5.35
CA ALA A 307 7.96 16.20 5.56
C ALA A 307 6.92 16.61 4.48
N ARG A 308 6.98 17.85 3.98
CA ARG A 308 6.07 18.35 2.94
C ARG A 308 6.21 17.61 1.61
N GLN A 309 7.42 17.15 1.26
CA GLN A 309 7.66 16.40 0.03
C GLN A 309 7.08 15.00 0.15
N LEU A 310 7.26 14.36 1.30
CA LEU A 310 6.65 13.07 1.61
C LEU A 310 5.12 13.16 1.57
N TYR A 311 4.52 14.20 2.18
CA TYR A 311 3.07 14.41 2.12
C TYR A 311 2.57 14.63 0.69
N ARG A 312 3.29 15.43 -0.12
CA ARG A 312 2.94 15.64 -1.53
C ARG A 312 3.00 14.35 -2.33
N ALA A 313 4.03 13.51 -2.09
CA ALA A 313 4.19 12.20 -2.76
C ALA A 313 3.04 11.22 -2.46
N SER A 314 2.24 11.45 -1.42
CA SER A 314 1.03 10.67 -1.15
C SER A 314 -0.17 11.08 -2.02
N GLY A 315 -0.12 12.24 -2.67
CA GLY A 315 -1.25 12.81 -3.41
C GLY A 315 -2.40 13.28 -2.52
N LEU A 316 -2.14 13.56 -1.23
CA LEU A 316 -3.11 14.15 -0.29
C LEU A 316 -3.14 15.68 -0.34
N SER A 317 -2.15 16.31 -0.99
CA SER A 317 -2.16 17.75 -1.21
C SER A 317 -3.32 18.13 -2.15
N PRO A 318 -4.00 19.27 -1.90
CA PRO A 318 -5.02 19.75 -2.81
C PRO A 318 -4.46 20.02 -4.21
N ALA A 319 -5.24 19.73 -5.24
CA ALA A 319 -4.97 20.26 -6.56
C ALA A 319 -5.17 21.78 -6.53
N GLN A 320 -4.21 22.53 -7.06
CA GLN A 320 -4.23 23.99 -7.05
C GLN A 320 -4.46 24.49 -8.45
N TYR A 321 -5.43 25.38 -8.58
CA TYR A 321 -5.71 26.10 -9.82
C TYR A 321 -5.50 27.58 -9.53
N GLU A 322 -4.56 28.21 -10.21
CA GLU A 322 -4.29 29.64 -10.09
C GLU A 322 -4.32 30.26 -11.49
N SER A 323 -5.18 31.24 -11.65
CA SER A 323 -5.31 32.02 -12.89
C SER A 323 -5.60 33.49 -12.53
N ALA A 324 -4.87 34.40 -13.14
CA ALA A 324 -5.01 35.85 -12.94
C ALA A 324 -5.00 36.27 -11.46
N GLY A 325 -4.11 35.70 -10.65
CA GLY A 325 -3.98 36.00 -9.22
C GLY A 325 -5.08 35.42 -8.32
N LYS A 326 -6.04 34.68 -8.87
CA LYS A 326 -7.09 33.99 -8.13
C LYS A 326 -6.72 32.51 -7.94
N ARG A 327 -6.46 32.13 -6.70
CA ARG A 327 -6.19 30.74 -6.32
C ARG A 327 -7.48 30.03 -5.92
N ARG A 328 -7.69 28.85 -6.46
CA ARG A 328 -8.76 27.92 -6.07
C ARG A 328 -8.14 26.57 -5.72
N ASP A 329 -8.37 26.12 -4.49
CA ASP A 329 -7.97 24.78 -4.05
C ASP A 329 -9.09 23.78 -4.41
N GLY A 330 -8.72 22.71 -5.11
CA GLY A 330 -9.59 21.60 -5.47
C GLY A 330 -9.62 20.47 -4.46
N SER A 331 -10.08 19.30 -4.88
CA SER A 331 -9.94 18.06 -4.12
C SER A 331 -8.47 17.63 -4.00
N ILE A 332 -8.18 16.59 -3.23
CA ILE A 332 -6.83 15.99 -3.19
C ILE A 332 -6.40 15.61 -4.60
N SER A 333 -5.12 15.84 -4.95
CA SER A 333 -4.61 15.64 -6.32
C SER A 333 -4.68 14.17 -6.76
N ARG A 334 -4.56 13.24 -5.82
CA ARG A 334 -4.43 11.79 -6.04
C ARG A 334 -3.20 11.38 -6.86
N GLU A 335 -2.37 12.34 -7.24
CA GLU A 335 -1.09 12.12 -7.93
C GLU A 335 -0.04 11.68 -6.92
N GLY A 336 0.33 10.41 -6.93
CA GLY A 336 1.33 9.86 -6.00
C GLY A 336 1.02 8.46 -5.51
N SER A 337 1.81 8.01 -4.53
CA SER A 337 1.73 6.65 -4.00
C SER A 337 0.42 6.40 -3.24
N VAL A 338 -0.38 5.44 -3.75
CA VAL A 338 -1.60 4.98 -3.07
C VAL A 338 -1.29 4.33 -1.72
N GLN A 339 -0.17 3.61 -1.64
CA GLN A 339 0.26 2.96 -0.39
C GLN A 339 0.60 4.01 0.68
N LEU A 340 1.38 5.02 0.32
CA LEU A 340 1.73 6.12 1.22
C LEU A 340 0.50 6.91 1.65
N ARG A 341 -0.42 7.18 0.73
CA ARG A 341 -1.69 7.84 1.03
C ARG A 341 -2.50 7.07 2.06
N ARG A 342 -2.66 5.74 1.87
CA ARG A 342 -3.36 4.87 2.81
C ARG A 342 -2.68 4.85 4.18
N ALA A 343 -1.36 4.71 4.21
CA ALA A 343 -0.59 4.69 5.45
C ALA A 343 -0.74 6.00 6.23
N LEU A 344 -0.65 7.16 5.56
CA LEU A 344 -0.82 8.46 6.22
C LEU A 344 -2.24 8.69 6.74
N ILE A 345 -3.26 8.29 6.00
CA ILE A 345 -4.65 8.35 6.45
C ILE A 345 -4.83 7.44 7.69
N ASP A 346 -4.29 6.24 7.67
CA ASP A 346 -4.40 5.29 8.77
C ASP A 346 -3.67 5.78 10.04
N LEU A 347 -2.46 6.34 9.89
CA LEU A 347 -1.78 7.04 10.99
C LEU A 347 -2.62 8.21 11.53
N GLY A 348 -3.18 9.02 10.64
CA GLY A 348 -4.05 10.15 11.01
C GLY A 348 -5.27 9.70 11.81
N PHE A 349 -5.92 8.61 11.41
CA PHE A 349 -7.04 8.04 12.17
C PHE A 349 -6.60 7.46 13.51
N GLY A 350 -5.48 6.74 13.55
CA GLY A 350 -4.92 6.22 14.80
C GLY A 350 -4.68 7.33 15.83
N LEU A 351 -4.03 8.40 15.40
CA LEU A 351 -3.75 9.57 16.21
C LEU A 351 -5.06 10.23 16.68
N TRP A 352 -6.00 10.47 15.76
CA TRP A 352 -7.27 11.13 16.07
C TRP A 352 -8.10 10.38 17.11
N HIS A 353 -8.08 9.05 17.08
CA HIS A 353 -8.86 8.24 18.04
C HIS A 353 -8.16 8.07 19.40
N SER A 354 -6.84 8.19 19.46
CA SER A 354 -6.06 7.83 20.65
C SER A 354 -5.41 9.01 21.37
N ASP A 355 -5.09 10.09 20.65
CA ASP A 355 -4.42 11.27 21.22
C ASP A 355 -5.42 12.37 21.59
N PRO A 356 -5.40 12.86 22.84
CA PRO A 356 -6.34 13.91 23.30
C PRO A 356 -6.21 15.24 22.54
N ALA A 357 -4.99 15.67 22.18
CA ALA A 357 -4.76 16.92 21.46
C ALA A 357 -5.30 16.81 20.02
N ALA A 358 -5.06 15.67 19.36
CA ALA A 358 -5.60 15.41 18.03
C ALA A 358 -7.14 15.33 18.03
N LYS A 359 -7.74 14.75 19.09
CA LYS A 359 -9.21 14.75 19.27
C LYS A 359 -9.77 16.17 19.36
N ARG A 360 -9.16 17.02 20.19
CA ARG A 360 -9.55 18.45 20.33
C ARG A 360 -9.43 19.18 19.00
N TYR A 361 -8.31 19.00 18.29
CA TYR A 361 -8.10 19.60 16.99
C TYR A 361 -9.16 19.16 15.97
N GLY A 362 -9.51 17.86 15.92
CA GLY A 362 -10.59 17.33 15.06
C GLY A 362 -11.95 17.94 15.39
N GLN A 363 -12.26 18.11 16.68
CA GLN A 363 -13.49 18.76 17.14
C GLN A 363 -13.54 20.24 16.70
N THR A 364 -12.43 20.99 16.84
CA THR A 364 -12.31 22.37 16.37
C THR A 364 -12.57 22.49 14.87
N LEU A 365 -11.99 21.60 14.06
CA LEU A 365 -12.25 21.58 12.62
C LEU A 365 -13.71 21.28 12.28
N ARG A 366 -14.33 20.35 13.01
CA ARG A 366 -15.76 20.04 12.85
C ARG A 366 -16.66 21.21 13.21
N ALA A 367 -16.38 21.90 14.31
CA ALA A 367 -17.07 23.12 14.72
C ALA A 367 -16.97 24.26 13.68
N ARG A 368 -15.86 24.29 12.93
CA ARG A 368 -15.66 25.21 11.78
C ARG A 368 -16.33 24.72 10.49
N GLY A 369 -17.22 23.72 10.54
CA GLY A 369 -17.96 23.19 9.39
C GLY A 369 -17.14 22.33 8.43
N LYS A 370 -15.92 21.88 8.81
CA LYS A 370 -15.13 21.01 7.92
C LYS A 370 -15.70 19.62 7.83
N LYS A 371 -15.82 19.09 6.61
CA LYS A 371 -16.34 17.72 6.35
C LYS A 371 -15.31 16.66 6.77
N GLY A 372 -15.78 15.45 7.06
CA GLY A 372 -14.96 14.34 7.56
C GLY A 372 -13.71 14.02 6.72
N GLY A 373 -13.83 14.06 5.39
CA GLY A 373 -12.67 13.86 4.49
C GLY A 373 -11.59 14.93 4.63
N VAL A 374 -11.98 16.20 4.83
CA VAL A 374 -11.04 17.31 5.06
C VAL A 374 -10.35 17.15 6.42
N ILE A 375 -11.12 16.75 7.46
CA ILE A 375 -10.57 16.48 8.78
C ILE A 375 -9.57 15.31 8.70
N GLY A 376 -9.92 14.22 8.00
CA GLY A 376 -9.02 13.08 7.76
C GLY A 376 -7.70 13.50 7.09
N CYS A 377 -7.74 14.36 6.06
CA CYS A 377 -6.54 14.91 5.43
C CYS A 377 -5.72 15.79 6.38
N ALA A 378 -6.37 16.61 7.22
CA ALA A 378 -5.69 17.42 8.23
C ALA A 378 -4.99 16.55 9.27
N MET A 379 -5.64 15.46 9.72
CA MET A 379 -5.04 14.48 10.62
C MET A 379 -3.87 13.75 9.96
N ALA A 380 -4.00 13.32 8.71
CA ALA A 380 -2.92 12.71 7.95
C ALA A 380 -1.71 13.66 7.78
N HIS A 381 -1.95 14.96 7.56
CA HIS A 381 -0.90 15.94 7.49
C HIS A 381 -0.17 16.13 8.83
N ARG A 382 -0.91 16.18 9.95
CA ARG A 382 -0.34 16.24 11.29
C ARG A 382 0.46 14.96 11.58
N ALA A 383 -0.11 13.79 11.31
CA ALA A 383 0.56 12.50 11.46
C ALA A 383 1.85 12.42 10.65
N ASN A 384 1.85 12.91 9.40
CA ASN A 384 3.05 12.97 8.56
C ASN A 384 4.17 13.80 9.20
N LYS A 385 3.85 14.97 9.79
CA LYS A 385 4.86 15.81 10.47
C LYS A 385 5.46 15.08 11.67
N ILE A 386 4.61 14.49 12.50
CA ILE A 386 5.04 13.72 13.68
C ILE A 386 5.92 12.55 13.24
N ALA A 387 5.43 11.69 12.33
CA ALA A 387 6.15 10.52 11.87
C ALA A 387 7.52 10.88 11.26
N PHE A 388 7.55 11.92 10.42
CA PHE A 388 8.79 12.39 9.81
C PHE A 388 9.81 12.85 10.87
N ALA A 389 9.38 13.60 11.89
CA ALA A 389 10.26 14.07 12.95
C ALA A 389 10.80 12.91 13.79
N LEU A 390 9.92 11.98 14.24
CA LEU A 390 10.33 10.84 15.05
C LEU A 390 11.32 9.93 14.32
N VAL A 391 11.08 9.67 13.03
CA VAL A 391 11.99 8.86 12.21
C VAL A 391 13.31 9.56 11.95
N ARG A 392 13.32 10.87 11.71
CA ARG A 392 14.55 11.66 11.53
C ARG A 392 15.37 11.76 12.81
N ASP A 393 14.70 12.08 13.92
CA ASP A 393 15.34 12.37 15.21
C ASP A 393 15.58 11.11 16.05
N GLN A 394 15.08 9.94 15.60
CA GLN A 394 15.09 8.64 16.32
C GLN A 394 14.63 8.79 17.78
N SER A 395 13.59 9.59 18.01
CA SER A 395 13.06 9.95 19.32
C SER A 395 11.65 9.40 19.54
N GLY A 396 11.26 9.24 20.81
CA GLY A 396 9.88 8.91 21.19
C GLY A 396 8.91 10.07 20.99
N TYR A 397 7.61 9.76 21.06
CA TYR A 397 6.54 10.75 20.99
C TYR A 397 6.47 11.57 22.28
N ASP A 398 6.48 12.87 22.14
CA ASP A 398 6.28 13.83 23.22
C ASP A 398 4.96 14.59 22.97
N PRO A 399 3.93 14.37 23.82
CA PRO A 399 2.63 15.02 23.67
C PRO A 399 2.72 16.54 23.72
N ASP A 400 3.62 17.09 24.53
CA ASP A 400 3.73 18.55 24.74
C ASP A 400 4.30 19.26 23.52
N ARG A 401 5.20 18.61 22.81
CA ARG A 401 5.75 19.10 21.54
C ARG A 401 4.70 19.18 20.43
N TRP A 402 3.65 18.35 20.50
CA TRP A 402 2.66 18.17 19.43
C TRP A 402 1.23 18.56 19.82
N ALA A 403 1.03 19.16 20.97
CA ALA A 403 -0.26 19.62 21.50
C ALA A 403 -0.93 20.73 20.64
#